data_b4ff48aacdbb0133f70527ef9795d0c9
#
_entry.id   b4ff48aacdbb0133f70527ef9795d0c9
#
_cell.length_a   1.000
_cell.length_b   1.000
_cell.length_c   1.000
_cell.angle_alpha   90.00
_cell.angle_beta   90.00
_cell.angle_gamma   90.00
#
_symmetry.space_group_name_H-M   'P 1'
#
loop_
_entity.id
_entity.type
_entity.pdbx_description
1 polymer ?
#
loop_
_entity_poly.entity_id
_entity_poly.type
_entity_poly.pdbx_seq_one_letter_code
_entity_poly.pdbx_strand_id
1 'polypeptide(L)'
;GLYDYIIQLITRFYMKMTDGQIPDFENKVKVMHAWGGRQVPGVYYNACKNNGISPITFGEAKKHGNAFKYICEKFVDATQYDANKMYDYVLIDEAQDFDISFYQLCRSIVKDDHIIWCYDEVQNIFDVILQNPKETFANKYDPKGIDLIEEQKKYPRMRNDIVLHKSYRNVKKILLVAVALGFGIYNDKLIQALENNKHWEDLGFTVVEGDCSKEERVIIERNEKASPLVVDESRIEDCIRIFQAPDFSQELDWIAKEIEKAITVDKLLPEDIAVICLDETNSFNYFNGLEQRLEAKSIATYNVMDRDYVKGFYREGNVTLSSIFKAKGNEAAMVFVIGCDVFEDKKDSRIMRNKVFTAFTRAKIWLRISGTGEECLKQMLYEMNQLKEHEFKFDFLNKPTHLLDKDWNERSENYDNEQAFYEELLEMSRKKGISVDRILQMYTQKKKEDEKIDE
;
A
#
# COMPACT_ATOMS: atom_id res chain seq x y z
N GLY A 1 11.10 -11.86 -1.21
CA GLY A 1 10.27 -10.69 -1.50
C GLY A 1 9.03 -10.63 -0.64
N LEU A 2 8.00 -9.96 -1.15
CA LEU A 2 6.72 -9.85 -0.44
C LEU A 2 6.18 -11.21 0.05
N TYR A 3 6.33 -12.25 -0.73
CA TYR A 3 5.95 -13.62 -0.37
C TYR A 3 6.56 -14.09 0.96
N ASP A 4 7.88 -13.99 1.09
CA ASP A 4 8.58 -14.46 2.31
C ASP A 4 8.25 -13.57 3.51
N TYR A 5 8.08 -12.26 3.26
CA TYR A 5 7.69 -11.30 4.28
C TYR A 5 6.29 -11.57 4.81
N ILE A 6 5.32 -11.86 3.94
CA ILE A 6 3.96 -12.25 4.35
C ILE A 6 4.00 -13.53 5.19
N ILE A 7 4.77 -14.56 4.79
CA ILE A 7 4.93 -15.78 5.60
C ILE A 7 5.47 -15.47 6.99
N GLN A 8 6.50 -14.62 7.08
CA GLN A 8 7.07 -14.21 8.37
C GLN A 8 6.05 -13.46 9.23
N LEU A 9 5.29 -12.53 8.65
CA LEU A 9 4.25 -11.80 9.37
C LEU A 9 3.14 -12.73 9.86
N ILE A 10 2.61 -13.60 9.02
CA ILE A 10 1.59 -14.59 9.40
C ILE A 10 2.11 -15.44 10.54
N THR A 11 3.33 -15.98 10.42
CA THR A 11 3.95 -16.79 11.47
C THR A 11 4.05 -16.02 12.78
N ARG A 12 4.58 -14.81 12.73
CA ARG A 12 4.77 -13.96 13.93
C ARG A 12 3.44 -13.65 14.64
N PHE A 13 2.42 -13.26 13.88
CA PHE A 13 1.12 -12.92 14.45
C PHE A 13 0.38 -14.16 14.95
N TYR A 14 0.43 -15.27 14.21
CA TYR A 14 -0.20 -16.52 14.61
C TYR A 14 0.41 -17.05 15.92
N MET A 15 1.75 -17.09 16.02
CA MET A 15 2.43 -17.47 17.26
C MET A 15 2.02 -16.60 18.45
N LYS A 16 1.87 -15.28 18.21
CA LYS A 16 1.45 -14.34 19.26
C LYS A 16 0.00 -14.55 19.70
N MET A 17 -0.88 -15.01 18.81
CA MET A 17 -2.30 -15.23 19.08
C MET A 17 -2.63 -16.63 19.61
N THR A 18 -1.72 -17.60 19.47
CA THR A 18 -1.94 -19.02 19.76
C THR A 18 -0.93 -19.63 20.75
N ASP A 19 -0.35 -18.81 21.63
CA ASP A 19 0.65 -19.26 22.62
C ASP A 19 1.83 -20.02 22.00
N GLY A 20 2.35 -19.50 20.87
CA GLY A 20 3.56 -19.99 20.23
C GLY A 20 3.39 -21.07 19.17
N GLN A 21 2.16 -21.38 18.74
CA GLN A 21 1.96 -22.33 17.64
C GLN A 21 2.41 -21.75 16.29
N ILE A 22 2.89 -22.62 15.41
CA ILE A 22 3.27 -22.28 14.03
C ILE A 22 2.10 -22.57 13.08
N PRO A 23 1.81 -21.69 12.09
CA PRO A 23 0.78 -21.98 11.09
C PRO A 23 1.11 -23.21 10.26
N ASP A 24 0.11 -24.04 9.97
CA ASP A 24 0.23 -25.17 9.06
C ASP A 24 0.20 -24.69 7.59
N PHE A 25 1.37 -24.30 7.07
CA PHE A 25 1.52 -23.87 5.67
C PHE A 25 1.43 -25.02 4.66
N GLU A 26 1.51 -26.28 5.12
CA GLU A 26 1.39 -27.42 4.22
C GLU A 26 -0.08 -27.73 3.88
N ASN A 27 -0.98 -27.62 4.86
CA ASN A 27 -2.35 -28.09 4.67
C ASN A 27 -3.41 -27.01 4.84
N LYS A 28 -3.19 -25.99 5.72
CA LYS A 28 -4.23 -25.03 6.11
C LYS A 28 -4.04 -23.63 5.55
N VAL A 29 -2.81 -23.13 5.49
CA VAL A 29 -2.51 -21.77 5.02
C VAL A 29 -1.65 -21.85 3.77
N LYS A 30 -2.07 -21.19 2.70
CA LYS A 30 -1.31 -21.10 1.44
C LYS A 30 -1.03 -19.65 1.12
N VAL A 31 0.24 -19.27 1.02
CA VAL A 31 0.67 -18.01 0.43
C VAL A 31 1.08 -18.31 -1.00
N MET A 32 0.52 -17.59 -1.98
CA MET A 32 0.68 -17.92 -3.39
C MET A 32 0.80 -16.68 -4.27
N HIS A 33 1.54 -16.81 -5.36
CA HIS A 33 1.48 -15.83 -6.45
C HIS A 33 0.15 -15.93 -7.20
N ALA A 34 -0.28 -14.84 -7.80
CA ALA A 34 -1.54 -14.83 -8.55
C ALA A 34 -1.50 -15.79 -9.76
N TRP A 35 -0.42 -15.78 -10.55
CA TRP A 35 -0.27 -16.66 -11.73
C TRP A 35 0.22 -18.06 -11.34
N GLY A 36 1.46 -18.13 -10.86
CA GLY A 36 2.14 -19.39 -10.52
C GLY A 36 2.63 -20.20 -11.71
N GLY A 37 3.09 -21.42 -11.43
CA GLY A 37 3.64 -22.37 -12.42
C GLY A 37 4.02 -23.69 -11.78
N ARG A 38 4.75 -24.51 -12.54
CA ARG A 38 5.15 -25.87 -12.08
C ARG A 38 6.06 -25.85 -10.85
N GLN A 39 6.93 -24.86 -10.75
CA GLN A 39 7.93 -24.76 -9.68
C GLN A 39 7.50 -23.85 -8.53
N VAL A 40 6.61 -22.90 -8.82
CA VAL A 40 6.16 -21.88 -7.86
C VAL A 40 4.65 -21.96 -7.75
N PRO A 41 4.09 -22.21 -6.54
CA PRO A 41 2.65 -22.24 -6.34
C PRO A 41 1.97 -20.94 -6.77
N GLY A 42 0.80 -21.05 -7.37
CA GLY A 42 0.02 -19.88 -7.80
C GLY A 42 -1.46 -20.19 -7.92
N VAL A 43 -2.26 -19.17 -7.67
CA VAL A 43 -3.73 -19.27 -7.62
C VAL A 43 -4.27 -19.81 -8.94
N TYR A 44 -3.96 -19.11 -10.07
CA TYR A 44 -4.43 -19.52 -11.39
C TYR A 44 -3.96 -20.94 -11.77
N TYR A 45 -2.65 -21.23 -11.59
CA TYR A 45 -2.09 -22.53 -11.97
C TYR A 45 -2.74 -23.68 -11.18
N ASN A 46 -2.92 -23.50 -9.89
CA ASN A 46 -3.54 -24.49 -9.01
C ASN A 46 -5.04 -24.66 -9.32
N ALA A 47 -5.74 -23.56 -9.60
CA ALA A 47 -7.14 -23.59 -10.00
C ALA A 47 -7.33 -24.39 -11.29
N CYS A 48 -6.50 -24.17 -12.31
CA CYS A 48 -6.51 -24.97 -13.53
C CYS A 48 -6.31 -26.44 -13.25
N LYS A 49 -5.28 -26.80 -12.46
CA LYS A 49 -4.98 -28.20 -12.14
C LYS A 49 -6.13 -28.89 -11.40
N ASN A 50 -6.74 -28.20 -10.44
CA ASN A 50 -7.83 -28.77 -9.66
C ASN A 50 -9.12 -28.99 -10.48
N ASN A 51 -9.28 -28.20 -11.53
CA ASN A 51 -10.44 -28.28 -12.44
C ASN A 51 -10.15 -29.08 -13.74
N GLY A 52 -9.00 -29.73 -13.85
CA GLY A 52 -8.65 -30.52 -15.05
C GLY A 52 -8.40 -29.66 -16.29
N ILE A 53 -8.11 -28.37 -16.11
CA ILE A 53 -7.84 -27.42 -17.18
C ILE A 53 -6.34 -27.32 -17.40
N SER A 54 -5.88 -27.28 -18.66
CA SER A 54 -4.47 -27.04 -19.00
C SER A 54 -4.13 -25.57 -18.77
N PRO A 55 -3.15 -25.24 -17.88
CA PRO A 55 -2.76 -23.86 -17.66
C PRO A 55 -2.14 -23.23 -18.92
N ILE A 56 -2.58 -22.02 -19.29
CA ILE A 56 -2.02 -21.24 -20.39
C ILE A 56 -0.70 -20.63 -19.93
N THR A 57 0.34 -20.74 -20.76
CA THR A 57 1.66 -20.18 -20.47
C THR A 57 1.70 -18.69 -20.74
N PHE A 58 2.68 -17.99 -20.12
CA PHE A 58 2.89 -16.56 -20.40
C PHE A 58 3.19 -16.31 -21.89
N GLY A 59 3.97 -17.19 -22.54
CA GLY A 59 4.28 -17.08 -23.95
C GLY A 59 3.08 -17.12 -24.88
N GLU A 60 2.04 -17.88 -24.49
CA GLU A 60 0.76 -17.93 -25.20
C GLU A 60 -0.11 -16.72 -24.89
N ALA A 61 -0.27 -16.41 -23.58
CA ALA A 61 -1.15 -15.36 -23.11
C ALA A 61 -0.76 -13.95 -23.58
N LYS A 62 0.56 -13.64 -23.65
CA LYS A 62 1.05 -12.32 -24.05
C LYS A 62 0.62 -11.86 -25.46
N LYS A 63 0.18 -12.79 -26.29
CA LYS A 63 -0.35 -12.49 -27.65
C LYS A 63 -1.72 -11.83 -27.61
N HIS A 64 -2.39 -11.82 -26.47
CA HIS A 64 -3.76 -11.36 -26.28
C HIS A 64 -3.88 -10.07 -25.44
N GLY A 65 -2.84 -9.21 -25.46
CA GLY A 65 -2.83 -7.95 -24.71
C GLY A 65 -2.45 -8.18 -23.24
N ASN A 66 -3.37 -7.86 -22.30
CA ASN A 66 -3.11 -8.13 -20.89
C ASN A 66 -3.16 -9.64 -20.63
N ALA A 67 -1.99 -10.25 -20.54
CA ALA A 67 -1.81 -11.69 -20.45
C ALA A 67 -2.48 -12.29 -19.20
N PHE A 68 -2.44 -11.58 -18.07
CA PHE A 68 -3.01 -12.08 -16.83
C PHE A 68 -4.54 -12.02 -16.83
N LYS A 69 -5.09 -10.90 -17.30
CA LYS A 69 -6.53 -10.78 -17.56
C LYS A 69 -7.03 -11.91 -18.45
N TYR A 70 -6.38 -12.11 -19.59
CA TYR A 70 -6.77 -13.13 -20.56
C TYR A 70 -6.87 -14.53 -19.94
N ILE A 71 -5.88 -14.96 -19.16
CA ILE A 71 -5.91 -16.31 -18.56
C ILE A 71 -7.00 -16.45 -17.48
N CYS A 72 -7.26 -15.39 -16.70
CA CYS A 72 -8.32 -15.40 -15.71
C CYS A 72 -9.72 -15.50 -16.38
N GLU A 73 -9.97 -14.71 -17.42
CA GLU A 73 -11.20 -14.79 -18.21
C GLU A 73 -11.37 -16.17 -18.82
N LYS A 74 -10.31 -16.77 -19.40
CA LYS A 74 -10.36 -18.12 -19.98
C LYS A 74 -10.67 -19.20 -18.94
N PHE A 75 -10.17 -19.06 -17.72
CA PHE A 75 -10.51 -19.97 -16.63
C PHE A 75 -11.99 -19.88 -16.25
N VAL A 76 -12.49 -18.65 -16.05
CA VAL A 76 -13.90 -18.41 -15.70
C VAL A 76 -14.82 -18.92 -16.82
N ASP A 77 -14.45 -18.72 -18.07
CA ASP A 77 -15.21 -19.22 -19.21
C ASP A 77 -15.21 -20.75 -19.30
N ALA A 78 -14.05 -21.38 -19.10
CA ALA A 78 -13.92 -22.84 -19.19
C ALA A 78 -14.71 -23.55 -18.08
N THR A 79 -14.78 -22.98 -16.90
CA THR A 79 -15.56 -23.51 -15.76
C THR A 79 -17.02 -23.07 -15.77
N GLN A 80 -17.40 -22.10 -16.61
CA GLN A 80 -18.72 -21.43 -16.58
C GLN A 80 -19.11 -20.96 -15.16
N TYR A 81 -18.08 -20.55 -14.39
CA TYR A 81 -18.17 -20.11 -13.00
C TYR A 81 -18.55 -21.21 -11.98
N ASP A 82 -18.58 -22.46 -12.40
CA ASP A 82 -18.83 -23.65 -11.57
C ASP A 82 -17.52 -24.42 -11.30
N ALA A 83 -16.52 -23.71 -10.79
CA ALA A 83 -15.23 -24.28 -10.42
C ALA A 83 -15.32 -25.03 -9.09
N ASN A 84 -14.46 -26.05 -8.94
CA ASN A 84 -14.29 -26.76 -7.66
C ASN A 84 -13.85 -25.76 -6.56
N LYS A 85 -14.59 -25.71 -5.47
CA LYS A 85 -14.28 -24.89 -4.31
C LYS A 85 -13.06 -25.43 -3.58
N MET A 86 -11.96 -24.72 -3.67
CA MET A 86 -10.63 -25.16 -3.19
C MET A 86 -10.28 -24.62 -1.80
N TYR A 87 -10.84 -23.45 -1.46
CA TYR A 87 -10.47 -22.71 -0.27
C TYR A 87 -11.69 -22.35 0.56
N ASP A 88 -11.53 -22.38 1.89
CA ASP A 88 -12.54 -21.89 2.81
C ASP A 88 -12.55 -20.34 2.82
N TYR A 89 -11.39 -19.71 2.70
CA TYR A 89 -11.17 -18.27 2.62
C TYR A 89 -10.14 -17.94 1.56
N VAL A 90 -10.32 -16.81 0.87
CA VAL A 90 -9.32 -16.20 -0.01
C VAL A 90 -9.07 -14.77 0.44
N LEU A 91 -7.80 -14.43 0.63
CA LEU A 91 -7.36 -13.06 0.93
C LEU A 91 -6.50 -12.57 -0.23
N ILE A 92 -6.86 -11.41 -0.79
CA ILE A 92 -6.14 -10.77 -1.89
C ILE A 92 -5.43 -9.54 -1.30
N ASP A 93 -4.11 -9.58 -1.28
CA ASP A 93 -3.28 -8.43 -0.90
C ASP A 93 -2.91 -7.61 -2.14
N GLU A 94 -2.67 -6.29 -1.98
CA GLU A 94 -2.40 -5.36 -3.09
C GLU A 94 -3.44 -5.46 -4.22
N ALA A 95 -4.70 -5.60 -3.83
CA ALA A 95 -5.80 -5.96 -4.73
C ALA A 95 -6.03 -4.94 -5.87
N GLN A 96 -5.62 -3.66 -5.70
CA GLN A 96 -5.66 -2.64 -6.75
C GLN A 96 -4.77 -2.94 -7.97
N ASP A 97 -3.91 -3.94 -7.90
CA ASP A 97 -3.05 -4.34 -9.01
C ASP A 97 -3.71 -5.36 -9.96
N PHE A 98 -4.87 -5.88 -9.58
CA PHE A 98 -5.52 -6.95 -10.31
C PHE A 98 -6.74 -6.47 -11.09
N ASP A 99 -6.84 -6.92 -12.35
CA ASP A 99 -8.06 -6.79 -13.15
C ASP A 99 -9.22 -7.59 -12.52
N ILE A 100 -10.46 -7.14 -12.73
CA ILE A 100 -11.67 -7.77 -12.20
C ILE A 100 -11.77 -9.27 -12.50
N SER A 101 -11.19 -9.73 -13.59
CA SER A 101 -11.16 -11.16 -13.96
C SER A 101 -10.47 -12.04 -12.92
N PHE A 102 -9.46 -11.50 -12.21
CA PHE A 102 -8.81 -12.23 -11.12
C PHE A 102 -9.69 -12.34 -9.88
N TYR A 103 -10.43 -11.28 -9.54
CA TYR A 103 -11.41 -11.33 -8.43
C TYR A 103 -12.49 -12.36 -8.73
N GLN A 104 -13.01 -12.40 -9.96
CA GLN A 104 -14.01 -13.37 -10.40
C GLN A 104 -13.46 -14.81 -10.34
N LEU A 105 -12.22 -15.03 -10.75
CA LEU A 105 -11.53 -16.31 -10.59
C LEU A 105 -11.45 -16.70 -9.11
N CYS A 106 -10.98 -15.82 -8.24
CA CYS A 106 -10.86 -16.07 -6.80
C CYS A 106 -12.21 -16.42 -6.17
N ARG A 107 -13.27 -15.68 -6.52
CA ARG A 107 -14.63 -15.95 -6.06
C ARG A 107 -15.13 -17.31 -6.53
N SER A 108 -14.79 -17.72 -7.75
CA SER A 108 -15.24 -19.02 -8.30
C SER A 108 -14.67 -20.22 -7.57
N ILE A 109 -13.50 -20.09 -6.90
CA ILE A 109 -12.79 -21.19 -6.21
C ILE A 109 -12.88 -21.14 -4.68
N VAL A 110 -13.52 -20.12 -4.11
CA VAL A 110 -13.73 -19.99 -2.66
C VAL A 110 -15.14 -20.44 -2.28
N LYS A 111 -15.32 -20.97 -1.06
CA LYS A 111 -16.63 -21.35 -0.51
C LYS A 111 -17.38 -20.10 -0.03
N ASP A 112 -18.69 -20.09 -0.24
CA ASP A 112 -19.64 -19.17 0.39
C ASP A 112 -19.27 -17.67 0.27
N ASP A 113 -18.58 -17.30 -0.81
CA ASP A 113 -18.07 -15.92 -1.05
C ASP A 113 -17.16 -15.40 0.08
N HIS A 114 -16.46 -16.29 0.81
CA HIS A 114 -15.49 -15.90 1.85
C HIS A 114 -14.23 -15.31 1.25
N ILE A 115 -14.36 -14.12 0.65
CA ILE A 115 -13.29 -13.38 -0.01
C ILE A 115 -13.03 -12.06 0.70
N ILE A 116 -11.76 -11.77 0.97
CA ILE A 116 -11.29 -10.53 1.58
C ILE A 116 -10.26 -9.93 0.63
N TRP A 117 -10.36 -8.63 0.37
CA TRP A 117 -9.38 -7.93 -0.46
C TRP A 117 -8.94 -6.63 0.21
N CYS A 118 -7.62 -6.39 0.16
CA CYS A 118 -7.00 -5.21 0.72
C CYS A 118 -6.38 -4.39 -0.41
N TYR A 119 -6.70 -3.13 -0.50
CA TYR A 119 -6.22 -2.25 -1.57
C TYR A 119 -5.88 -0.85 -1.08
N ASP A 120 -5.02 -0.18 -1.84
CA ASP A 120 -4.73 1.24 -1.72
C ASP A 120 -4.73 1.86 -3.12
N GLU A 121 -5.74 2.65 -3.44
CA GLU A 121 -5.91 3.21 -4.78
C GLU A 121 -4.77 4.17 -5.16
N VAL A 122 -4.19 4.89 -4.20
CA VAL A 122 -3.05 5.78 -4.43
C VAL A 122 -1.77 4.99 -4.77
N GLN A 123 -1.70 3.70 -4.42
CA GLN A 123 -0.64 2.79 -4.84
C GLN A 123 -0.94 2.02 -6.14
N ASN A 124 -1.99 2.40 -6.86
CA ASN A 124 -2.29 1.83 -8.17
C ASN A 124 -1.33 2.40 -9.23
N ILE A 125 -0.26 1.68 -9.50
CA ILE A 125 0.77 2.04 -10.49
C ILE A 125 0.61 1.31 -11.83
N PHE A 126 -0.38 0.41 -11.95
CA PHE A 126 -0.66 -0.38 -13.15
C PHE A 126 -1.87 0.11 -13.95
N ASP A 127 -2.49 1.23 -13.53
CA ASP A 127 -3.68 1.83 -14.15
C ASP A 127 -4.88 0.85 -14.25
N VAL A 128 -5.05 0.04 -13.22
CA VAL A 128 -6.22 -0.82 -13.07
C VAL A 128 -7.39 0.03 -12.57
N ILE A 129 -8.56 -0.13 -13.19
CA ILE A 129 -9.78 0.56 -12.76
C ILE A 129 -10.43 -0.31 -11.68
N LEU A 130 -10.53 0.24 -10.46
CA LEU A 130 -11.32 -0.36 -9.39
C LEU A 130 -12.79 0.00 -9.60
N GLN A 131 -13.64 -1.00 -9.52
CA GLN A 131 -15.10 -0.86 -9.58
C GLN A 131 -15.69 -1.22 -8.22
N ASN A 132 -16.96 -0.84 -8.01
CA ASN A 132 -17.62 -1.27 -6.78
C ASN A 132 -17.69 -2.81 -6.69
N PRO A 133 -17.77 -3.39 -5.48
CA PRO A 133 -17.75 -4.84 -5.30
C PRO A 133 -18.81 -5.59 -6.09
N LYS A 134 -19.99 -5.02 -6.25
CA LYS A 134 -21.07 -5.62 -7.02
C LYS A 134 -20.69 -5.82 -8.48
N GLU A 135 -20.05 -4.81 -9.09
CA GLU A 135 -19.56 -4.88 -10.48
C GLU A 135 -18.30 -5.73 -10.60
N THR A 136 -17.36 -5.58 -9.65
CA THR A 136 -16.10 -6.34 -9.61
C THR A 136 -16.34 -7.85 -9.62
N PHE A 137 -17.29 -8.33 -8.83
CA PHE A 137 -17.57 -9.75 -8.70
C PHE A 137 -18.68 -10.27 -9.60
N ALA A 138 -19.41 -9.38 -10.29
CA ALA A 138 -20.38 -9.78 -11.29
C ALA A 138 -19.70 -10.29 -12.57
N ASN A 139 -20.30 -11.26 -13.21
CA ASN A 139 -19.89 -11.75 -14.51
C ASN A 139 -21.09 -12.28 -15.31
N LYS A 140 -20.88 -12.73 -16.53
CA LYS A 140 -21.98 -13.22 -17.39
C LYS A 140 -22.68 -14.48 -16.88
N TYR A 141 -22.05 -15.23 -15.99
CA TYR A 141 -22.61 -16.45 -15.38
C TYR A 141 -23.27 -16.17 -14.02
N ASP A 142 -22.76 -15.18 -13.28
CA ASP A 142 -23.34 -14.66 -12.04
C ASP A 142 -23.40 -13.12 -12.08
N PRO A 143 -24.50 -12.54 -12.56
CA PRO A 143 -24.64 -11.09 -12.70
C PRO A 143 -24.90 -10.36 -11.37
N LYS A 144 -25.08 -11.06 -10.25
CA LYS A 144 -25.41 -10.42 -8.97
C LYS A 144 -24.20 -9.77 -8.32
N GLY A 145 -23.00 -10.34 -8.52
CA GLY A 145 -21.79 -9.88 -7.83
C GLY A 145 -21.89 -10.06 -6.30
N ILE A 146 -21.14 -9.22 -5.55
CA ILE A 146 -21.18 -9.15 -4.08
C ILE A 146 -21.71 -7.77 -3.69
N ASP A 147 -22.84 -7.73 -3.00
CA ASP A 147 -23.44 -6.50 -2.50
C ASP A 147 -23.09 -6.35 -1.00
N LEU A 148 -22.10 -5.52 -0.69
CA LEU A 148 -21.63 -5.32 0.69
C LEU A 148 -22.72 -4.73 1.58
N ILE A 149 -23.62 -3.90 1.05
CA ILE A 149 -24.73 -3.30 1.82
C ILE A 149 -25.71 -4.38 2.23
N GLU A 150 -26.08 -5.27 1.31
CA GLU A 150 -27.00 -6.37 1.62
C GLU A 150 -26.35 -7.39 2.57
N GLU A 151 -25.05 -7.65 2.42
CA GLU A 151 -24.32 -8.51 3.37
C GLU A 151 -24.23 -7.89 4.77
N GLN A 152 -24.00 -6.58 4.86
CA GLN A 152 -23.99 -5.86 6.13
C GLN A 152 -25.34 -5.94 6.88
N LYS A 153 -26.46 -5.89 6.14
CA LYS A 153 -27.79 -6.06 6.74
C LYS A 153 -28.01 -7.45 7.36
N LYS A 154 -27.43 -8.49 6.77
CA LYS A 154 -27.46 -9.86 7.33
C LYS A 154 -26.68 -9.99 8.62
N TYR A 155 -25.57 -9.25 8.72
CA TYR A 155 -24.64 -9.29 9.84
C TYR A 155 -24.38 -7.89 10.45
N PRO A 156 -25.39 -7.24 11.05
CA PRO A 156 -25.31 -5.83 11.43
C PRO A 156 -24.25 -5.51 12.52
N ARG A 157 -23.71 -6.52 13.17
CA ARG A 157 -22.64 -6.38 14.19
C ARG A 157 -21.24 -6.64 13.64
N MET A 158 -21.11 -6.96 12.35
CA MET A 158 -19.83 -7.25 11.71
C MET A 158 -19.56 -6.20 10.63
N ARG A 159 -18.35 -5.64 10.63
CA ARG A 159 -17.90 -4.77 9.53
C ARG A 159 -17.44 -5.63 8.35
N ASN A 160 -17.87 -5.25 7.15
CA ASN A 160 -17.39 -5.82 5.90
C ASN A 160 -16.62 -4.81 5.04
N ASP A 161 -16.45 -3.57 5.54
CA ASP A 161 -15.62 -2.52 4.95
C ASP A 161 -14.85 -1.80 6.07
N ILE A 162 -13.49 -1.80 5.98
CA ILE A 162 -12.61 -1.30 7.04
C ILE A 162 -11.54 -0.42 6.41
N VAL A 163 -11.43 0.83 6.86
CA VAL A 163 -10.34 1.74 6.49
C VAL A 163 -9.31 1.81 7.60
N LEU A 164 -8.02 1.66 7.25
CA LEU A 164 -6.91 1.75 8.19
C LEU A 164 -6.40 3.19 8.25
N HIS A 165 -6.65 3.89 9.36
CA HIS A 165 -6.33 5.30 9.54
C HIS A 165 -4.93 5.60 10.09
N LYS A 166 -4.21 4.59 10.59
CA LYS A 166 -2.88 4.78 11.19
C LYS A 166 -1.77 4.31 10.26
N SER A 167 -0.78 5.18 10.05
CA SER A 167 0.46 4.83 9.35
C SER A 167 1.55 4.52 10.36
N TYR A 168 1.91 3.25 10.49
CA TYR A 168 2.99 2.79 11.36
C TYR A 168 4.35 2.69 10.64
N ARG A 169 4.37 2.92 9.34
CA ARG A 169 5.56 2.75 8.48
C ARG A 169 6.40 4.02 8.41
N ASN A 170 5.78 5.12 8.06
CA ASN A 170 6.47 6.34 7.67
C ASN A 170 6.48 7.36 8.80
N VAL A 171 7.57 8.11 8.96
CA VAL A 171 7.53 9.35 9.71
C VAL A 171 6.58 10.35 9.04
N LYS A 172 5.89 11.16 9.84
CA LYS A 172 4.81 12.05 9.40
C LYS A 172 5.19 12.91 8.19
N LYS A 173 6.38 13.52 8.18
CA LYS A 173 6.83 14.40 7.08
C LYS A 173 6.96 13.67 5.74
N ILE A 174 7.50 12.46 5.73
CA ILE A 174 7.60 11.66 4.48
C ILE A 174 6.20 11.35 3.95
N LEU A 175 5.29 10.94 4.83
CA LEU A 175 3.92 10.66 4.44
C LEU A 175 3.23 11.90 3.86
N LEU A 176 3.37 13.08 4.50
CA LEU A 176 2.76 14.31 4.01
C LEU A 176 3.32 14.74 2.66
N VAL A 177 4.64 14.65 2.45
CA VAL A 177 5.25 14.92 1.14
C VAL A 177 4.76 13.91 0.10
N ALA A 178 4.68 12.63 0.44
CA ALA A 178 4.18 11.62 -0.47
C ALA A 178 2.71 11.87 -0.87
N VAL A 179 1.85 12.27 0.07
CA VAL A 179 0.45 12.62 -0.21
C VAL A 179 0.37 13.88 -1.05
N ALA A 180 1.10 14.95 -0.70
CA ALA A 180 1.07 16.20 -1.44
C ALA A 180 1.44 16.00 -2.91
N LEU A 181 2.55 15.32 -3.18
CA LEU A 181 3.01 15.01 -4.53
C LEU A 181 2.12 13.97 -5.22
N GLY A 182 1.71 12.93 -4.51
CA GLY A 182 0.85 11.89 -5.05
C GLY A 182 -0.53 12.41 -5.48
N PHE A 183 -1.12 13.31 -4.71
CA PHE A 183 -2.41 13.92 -5.03
C PHE A 183 -2.27 15.12 -5.97
N GLY A 184 -1.08 15.70 -6.06
CA GLY A 184 -0.84 16.94 -6.82
C GLY A 184 -1.52 18.13 -6.16
N ILE A 185 -1.47 18.20 -4.81
CA ILE A 185 -2.16 19.22 -4.01
C ILE A 185 -1.74 20.63 -4.40
N TYR A 186 -0.46 20.84 -4.70
CA TYR A 186 0.10 22.11 -5.09
C TYR A 186 0.47 22.18 -6.60
N ASN A 187 -0.05 21.24 -7.40
CA ASN A 187 0.06 21.32 -8.85
C ASN A 187 -0.93 22.33 -9.41
N ASP A 188 -0.71 22.82 -10.64
CA ASP A 188 -1.62 23.76 -11.31
C ASP A 188 -3.08 23.25 -11.33
N LYS A 189 -3.23 21.93 -11.44
CA LYS A 189 -4.50 21.23 -11.32
C LYS A 189 -4.36 20.14 -10.27
N LEU A 190 -5.27 20.13 -9.31
CA LEU A 190 -5.37 19.02 -8.36
C LEU A 190 -5.65 17.72 -9.13
N ILE A 191 -4.76 16.77 -9.02
CA ILE A 191 -4.84 15.54 -9.83
C ILE A 191 -5.87 14.57 -9.23
N GLN A 192 -5.82 14.34 -7.92
CA GLN A 192 -6.76 13.46 -7.25
C GLN A 192 -7.04 13.93 -5.82
N ALA A 193 -8.24 13.65 -5.32
CA ALA A 193 -8.65 13.93 -3.96
C ALA A 193 -9.67 12.89 -3.48
N LEU A 194 -9.92 12.88 -2.18
CA LEU A 194 -11.00 12.12 -1.56
C LEU A 194 -12.32 12.89 -1.69
N GLU A 195 -13.45 12.19 -1.76
CA GLU A 195 -14.75 12.75 -2.10
C GLU A 195 -15.33 13.72 -1.05
N ASN A 196 -14.99 13.53 0.23
CA ASN A 196 -15.59 14.30 1.32
C ASN A 196 -14.69 14.36 2.56
N ASN A 197 -15.08 15.16 3.56
CA ASN A 197 -14.33 15.34 4.81
C ASN A 197 -14.13 14.01 5.55
N LYS A 198 -15.16 13.17 5.59
CA LYS A 198 -15.11 11.89 6.30
C LYS A 198 -14.06 10.95 5.73
N HIS A 199 -13.91 10.89 4.41
CA HIS A 199 -12.89 10.06 3.78
C HIS A 199 -11.47 10.51 4.16
N TRP A 200 -11.23 11.82 4.34
CA TRP A 200 -9.97 12.34 4.87
C TRP A 200 -9.76 11.94 6.33
N GLU A 201 -10.82 12.04 7.15
CA GLU A 201 -10.79 11.65 8.56
C GLU A 201 -10.53 10.15 8.72
N ASP A 202 -11.15 9.33 7.90
CA ASP A 202 -10.95 7.87 7.87
C ASP A 202 -9.50 7.48 7.55
N LEU A 203 -8.77 8.31 6.80
CA LEU A 203 -7.34 8.14 6.56
C LEU A 203 -6.46 8.77 7.65
N GLY A 204 -7.05 9.31 8.71
CA GLY A 204 -6.36 9.90 9.86
C GLY A 204 -5.90 11.33 9.65
N PHE A 205 -6.60 12.08 8.81
CA PHE A 205 -6.47 13.52 8.67
C PHE A 205 -7.61 14.23 9.42
N THR A 206 -7.51 15.52 9.58
CA THR A 206 -8.54 16.40 10.13
C THR A 206 -8.78 17.53 9.16
N VAL A 207 -9.99 17.71 8.70
CA VAL A 207 -10.38 18.88 7.89
C VAL A 207 -10.60 20.04 8.85
N VAL A 208 -9.69 21.02 8.80
CA VAL A 208 -9.71 22.20 9.70
C VAL A 208 -10.64 23.27 9.15
N GLU A 209 -10.71 23.42 7.84
CA GLU A 209 -11.52 24.42 7.15
C GLU A 209 -12.03 23.86 5.81
N GLY A 210 -13.26 24.18 5.46
CA GLY A 210 -13.87 23.85 4.18
C GLY A 210 -14.60 22.52 4.14
N ASP A 211 -15.17 22.23 2.97
CA ASP A 211 -15.96 21.03 2.68
C ASP A 211 -15.40 20.35 1.44
N CYS A 212 -14.77 19.20 1.63
CA CYS A 212 -14.14 18.43 0.55
C CYS A 212 -15.14 17.85 -0.46
N SER A 213 -16.45 17.92 -0.20
CA SER A 213 -17.48 17.56 -1.19
C SER A 213 -17.78 18.69 -2.18
N LYS A 214 -17.16 19.85 -2.02
CA LYS A 214 -17.38 21.06 -2.83
C LYS A 214 -16.10 21.56 -3.48
N GLU A 215 -16.27 22.32 -4.59
CA GLU A 215 -15.18 23.04 -5.22
C GLU A 215 -14.89 24.35 -4.42
N GLU A 216 -14.23 24.22 -3.27
CA GLU A 216 -13.84 25.36 -2.43
C GLU A 216 -12.45 25.16 -1.83
N ARG A 217 -11.90 26.22 -1.21
CA ARG A 217 -10.63 26.11 -0.48
C ARG A 217 -10.83 25.25 0.76
N VAL A 218 -9.93 24.30 0.95
CA VAL A 218 -9.91 23.42 2.12
C VAL A 218 -8.54 23.45 2.80
N ILE A 219 -8.55 23.33 4.13
CA ILE A 219 -7.34 23.17 4.94
C ILE A 219 -7.43 21.84 5.69
N ILE A 220 -6.43 20.98 5.48
CA ILE A 220 -6.40 19.62 6.02
C ILE A 220 -5.07 19.41 6.73
N GLU A 221 -5.11 18.82 7.92
CA GLU A 221 -3.91 18.47 8.68
C GLU A 221 -3.87 16.99 9.07
N ARG A 222 -2.67 16.45 9.25
CA ARG A 222 -2.48 15.07 9.69
C ARG A 222 -2.63 14.98 11.21
N ASN A 223 -3.53 14.12 11.69
CA ASN A 223 -3.67 13.84 13.10
C ASN A 223 -2.40 13.15 13.66
N GLU A 224 -1.86 13.66 14.76
CA GLU A 224 -0.65 13.11 15.39
C GLU A 224 -0.82 11.64 15.79
N LYS A 225 -1.99 11.27 16.31
CA LYS A 225 -2.28 9.88 16.72
C LYS A 225 -2.33 8.91 15.53
N ALA A 226 -2.54 9.41 14.33
CA ALA A 226 -2.56 8.63 13.10
C ALA A 226 -1.16 8.39 12.50
N SER A 227 -0.12 9.05 13.05
CA SER A 227 1.29 8.85 12.67
C SER A 227 2.13 8.57 13.91
N PRO A 228 2.01 7.37 14.51
CA PRO A 228 2.63 7.05 15.80
C PRO A 228 4.15 6.85 15.75
N LEU A 229 4.76 6.82 14.56
CA LEU A 229 6.21 6.76 14.43
C LEU A 229 6.81 8.14 14.72
N VAL A 230 7.30 8.32 15.95
CA VAL A 230 7.93 9.56 16.39
C VAL A 230 9.44 9.44 16.18
N VAL A 231 10.02 10.43 15.53
CA VAL A 231 11.47 10.62 15.39
C VAL A 231 11.84 11.91 16.11
N ASP A 232 13.02 11.95 16.71
CA ASP A 232 13.56 13.15 17.36
C ASP A 232 13.47 14.35 16.40
N GLU A 233 12.67 15.35 16.75
CA GLU A 233 12.41 16.52 15.92
C GLU A 233 13.65 17.29 15.49
N SER A 234 14.73 17.24 16.30
CA SER A 234 16.01 17.85 15.95
C SER A 234 16.66 17.23 14.70
N ARG A 235 16.27 16.02 14.30
CA ARG A 235 16.76 15.30 13.12
C ARG A 235 15.79 15.31 11.93
N ILE A 236 14.66 15.95 12.06
CA ILE A 236 13.60 15.92 11.04
C ILE A 236 14.00 16.62 9.73
N GLU A 237 14.85 17.66 9.78
CA GLU A 237 15.37 18.31 8.57
C GLU A 237 16.26 17.38 7.73
N ASP A 238 16.83 16.35 8.35
CA ASP A 238 17.62 15.32 7.68
C ASP A 238 16.77 14.17 7.10
N CYS A 239 15.47 14.08 7.43
CA CYS A 239 14.62 12.98 6.95
C CYS A 239 14.48 12.98 5.43
N ILE A 240 14.42 14.17 4.80
CA ILE A 240 14.27 14.30 3.36
C ILE A 240 15.40 15.16 2.81
N ARG A 241 16.18 14.63 1.87
CA ARG A 241 17.20 15.38 1.13
C ARG A 241 16.97 15.23 -0.37
N ILE A 242 17.21 16.31 -1.10
CA ILE A 242 17.02 16.38 -2.53
C ILE A 242 18.33 16.83 -3.18
N PHE A 243 18.67 16.20 -4.29
CA PHE A 243 19.83 16.56 -5.09
C PHE A 243 19.48 16.65 -6.57
N GLN A 244 19.61 17.84 -7.12
CA GLN A 244 19.57 18.08 -8.56
C GLN A 244 20.97 17.96 -9.12
N ALA A 245 21.23 16.85 -9.80
CA ALA A 245 22.54 16.59 -10.36
C ALA A 245 22.72 17.31 -11.69
N PRO A 246 23.88 17.95 -11.95
CA PRO A 246 24.16 18.55 -13.25
C PRO A 246 24.19 17.51 -14.38
N ASP A 247 24.64 16.29 -14.08
CA ASP A 247 24.71 15.18 -15.02
C ASP A 247 24.52 13.83 -14.31
N PHE A 248 24.32 12.80 -15.11
CA PHE A 248 24.11 11.43 -14.66
C PHE A 248 25.24 10.87 -13.78
N SER A 249 26.52 11.19 -14.13
CA SER A 249 27.65 10.71 -13.33
C SER A 249 27.68 11.31 -11.95
N GLN A 250 27.39 12.62 -11.83
CA GLN A 250 27.35 13.31 -10.56
C GLN A 250 26.15 12.87 -9.69
N GLU A 251 25.04 12.50 -10.31
CA GLU A 251 23.92 11.88 -9.58
C GLU A 251 24.34 10.57 -8.90
N LEU A 252 24.96 9.66 -9.68
CA LEU A 252 25.45 8.38 -9.15
C LEU A 252 26.54 8.56 -8.09
N ASP A 253 27.43 9.53 -8.27
CA ASP A 253 28.48 9.83 -7.30
C ASP A 253 27.91 10.33 -5.97
N TRP A 254 26.89 11.19 -6.03
CA TRP A 254 26.19 11.65 -4.83
C TRP A 254 25.49 10.51 -4.11
N ILE A 255 24.74 9.65 -4.85
CA ILE A 255 24.05 8.49 -4.26
C ILE A 255 25.05 7.58 -3.56
N ALA A 256 26.14 7.21 -4.22
CA ALA A 256 27.15 6.33 -3.66
C ALA A 256 27.81 6.93 -2.42
N LYS A 257 28.07 8.25 -2.39
CA LYS A 257 28.62 8.96 -1.24
C LYS A 257 27.64 9.03 -0.06
N GLU A 258 26.36 9.28 -0.32
CA GLU A 258 25.34 9.31 0.74
C GLU A 258 25.13 7.90 1.34
N ILE A 259 25.14 6.84 0.51
CA ILE A 259 25.07 5.45 0.99
C ILE A 259 26.30 5.10 1.84
N GLU A 260 27.51 5.43 1.36
CA GLU A 260 28.75 5.23 2.12
C GLU A 260 28.68 5.92 3.49
N LYS A 261 28.23 7.17 3.51
CA LYS A 261 28.05 7.95 4.75
C LYS A 261 27.04 7.27 5.67
N ALA A 262 25.88 6.84 5.16
CA ALA A 262 24.86 6.17 5.95
C ALA A 262 25.40 4.91 6.63
N ILE A 263 26.24 4.13 5.94
CA ILE A 263 26.83 2.90 6.49
C ILE A 263 28.00 3.21 7.44
N THR A 264 28.92 4.07 7.02
CA THR A 264 30.19 4.26 7.75
C THR A 264 30.07 5.24 8.92
N VAL A 265 29.29 6.31 8.77
CA VAL A 265 29.10 7.37 9.76
C VAL A 265 27.83 7.15 10.58
N ASP A 266 26.70 6.98 9.91
CA ASP A 266 25.39 6.89 10.56
C ASP A 266 25.08 5.46 11.06
N LYS A 267 25.92 4.47 10.71
CA LYS A 267 25.87 3.07 11.16
C LYS A 267 24.61 2.31 10.77
N LEU A 268 23.97 2.70 9.65
CA LEU A 268 22.91 1.88 9.07
C LEU A 268 23.49 0.58 8.53
N LEU A 269 22.71 -0.50 8.65
CA LEU A 269 23.03 -1.75 7.99
C LEU A 269 22.75 -1.62 6.48
N PRO A 270 23.59 -2.21 5.60
CA PRO A 270 23.35 -2.14 4.15
C PRO A 270 21.95 -2.63 3.72
N GLU A 271 21.45 -3.68 4.35
CA GLU A 271 20.12 -4.23 4.10
C GLU A 271 18.95 -3.32 4.51
N ASP A 272 19.19 -2.29 5.31
CA ASP A 272 18.22 -1.27 5.69
C ASP A 272 18.13 -0.12 4.65
N ILE A 273 18.92 -0.21 3.57
CA ILE A 273 19.02 0.79 2.51
C ILE A 273 18.49 0.21 1.19
N ALA A 274 17.55 0.91 0.56
CA ALA A 274 17.05 0.57 -0.77
C ALA A 274 17.17 1.75 -1.74
N VAL A 275 17.51 1.45 -2.99
CA VAL A 275 17.53 2.39 -4.11
C VAL A 275 16.41 2.00 -5.08
N ILE A 276 15.50 2.93 -5.34
CA ILE A 276 14.36 2.74 -6.23
C ILE A 276 14.49 3.69 -7.42
N CYS A 277 14.58 3.15 -8.62
CA CYS A 277 14.65 3.95 -9.83
C CYS A 277 13.23 4.23 -10.37
N LEU A 278 12.89 5.51 -10.57
CA LEU A 278 11.65 5.94 -11.21
C LEU A 278 11.77 5.93 -12.74
N ASP A 279 12.96 6.12 -13.28
CA ASP A 279 13.21 6.00 -14.71
C ASP A 279 13.32 4.52 -15.11
N GLU A 280 12.19 3.94 -15.50
CA GLU A 280 12.10 2.54 -15.89
C GLU A 280 12.94 2.23 -17.14
N THR A 281 13.08 3.21 -18.05
CA THR A 281 13.78 3.05 -19.31
C THR A 281 15.29 2.92 -19.10
N ASN A 282 15.84 3.72 -18.19
CA ASN A 282 17.27 3.78 -17.90
C ASN A 282 17.68 3.03 -16.62
N SER A 283 16.76 2.33 -15.96
CA SER A 283 17.02 1.66 -14.67
C SER A 283 18.25 0.73 -14.71
N PHE A 284 18.49 0.04 -15.82
CA PHE A 284 19.66 -0.80 -16.01
C PHE A 284 20.98 0.00 -15.97
N ASN A 285 21.01 1.17 -16.61
CA ASN A 285 22.18 2.05 -16.59
C ASN A 285 22.44 2.62 -15.20
N TYR A 286 21.38 3.01 -14.50
CA TYR A 286 21.44 3.46 -13.10
C TYR A 286 22.05 2.39 -12.20
N PHE A 287 21.54 1.16 -12.25
CA PHE A 287 22.00 0.10 -11.38
C PHE A 287 23.44 -0.32 -11.69
N ASN A 288 23.78 -0.53 -12.94
CA ASN A 288 25.18 -0.88 -13.31
C ASN A 288 26.17 0.23 -12.88
N GLY A 289 25.83 1.49 -13.14
CA GLY A 289 26.69 2.62 -12.76
C GLY A 289 26.84 2.77 -11.24
N LEU A 290 25.79 2.47 -10.48
CA LEU A 290 25.81 2.53 -9.02
C LEU A 290 26.53 1.34 -8.40
N GLU A 291 26.32 0.12 -8.93
CA GLU A 291 27.05 -1.09 -8.51
C GLU A 291 28.57 -0.90 -8.60
N GLN A 292 29.08 -0.38 -9.72
CA GLN A 292 30.50 -0.11 -9.88
C GLN A 292 31.04 0.87 -8.84
N ARG A 293 30.28 1.92 -8.50
CA ARG A 293 30.69 2.93 -7.53
C ARG A 293 30.68 2.41 -6.09
N LEU A 294 29.69 1.59 -5.76
CA LEU A 294 29.55 0.98 -4.45
C LEU A 294 30.57 -0.13 -4.25
N GLU A 295 30.85 -0.93 -5.28
CA GLU A 295 31.91 -1.94 -5.26
C GLU A 295 33.29 -1.30 -4.99
N ALA A 296 33.59 -0.16 -5.64
CA ALA A 296 34.82 0.60 -5.38
C ALA A 296 34.96 1.08 -3.93
N LYS A 297 33.83 1.16 -3.19
CA LYS A 297 33.76 1.49 -1.76
C LYS A 297 33.62 0.26 -0.84
N SER A 298 33.75 -0.96 -1.42
CA SER A 298 33.56 -2.23 -0.72
C SER A 298 32.13 -2.39 -0.12
N ILE A 299 31.13 -1.79 -0.76
CA ILE A 299 29.72 -1.91 -0.39
C ILE A 299 29.06 -2.86 -1.37
N ALA A 300 28.55 -3.98 -0.87
CA ALA A 300 27.86 -4.97 -1.67
C ALA A 300 26.44 -4.52 -2.03
N THR A 301 26.00 -4.82 -3.23
CA THR A 301 24.67 -4.53 -3.74
C THR A 301 23.89 -5.80 -4.04
N TYR A 302 22.58 -5.67 -4.03
CA TYR A 302 21.65 -6.72 -4.38
C TYR A 302 20.62 -6.18 -5.38
N ASN A 303 20.83 -6.48 -6.65
CA ASN A 303 19.97 -6.05 -7.74
C ASN A 303 18.81 -7.04 -7.91
N VAL A 304 17.63 -6.67 -7.44
CA VAL A 304 16.43 -7.52 -7.55
C VAL A 304 15.90 -7.65 -8.98
N MET A 305 16.48 -6.91 -9.95
CA MET A 305 16.13 -7.02 -11.38
C MET A 305 16.90 -8.13 -12.08
N ASP A 306 17.98 -8.64 -11.48
CA ASP A 306 18.75 -9.74 -12.04
C ASP A 306 17.91 -11.01 -12.17
N ARG A 307 18.20 -11.80 -13.23
CA ARG A 307 17.34 -12.90 -13.67
C ARG A 307 17.36 -14.15 -12.79
N ASP A 308 18.20 -14.20 -11.79
CA ASP A 308 18.16 -15.29 -10.82
C ASP A 308 16.81 -15.23 -10.09
N TYR A 309 16.20 -16.38 -9.90
CA TYR A 309 14.94 -16.53 -9.15
C TYR A 309 15.15 -16.10 -7.71
N VAL A 310 15.18 -14.81 -7.54
CA VAL A 310 15.51 -14.15 -6.30
C VAL A 310 14.39 -14.34 -5.31
N LYS A 311 14.71 -14.91 -4.17
CA LYS A 311 13.74 -15.30 -3.15
C LYS A 311 13.37 -14.18 -2.20
N GLY A 312 14.07 -13.05 -2.16
CA GLY A 312 13.82 -11.96 -1.23
C GLY A 312 14.00 -10.59 -1.84
N PHE A 313 13.48 -9.54 -1.18
CA PHE A 313 13.76 -8.14 -1.53
C PHE A 313 15.06 -7.66 -0.86
N TYR A 314 15.40 -8.24 0.27
CA TYR A 314 16.61 -7.91 1.05
C TYR A 314 17.59 -9.07 1.02
N ARG A 315 18.85 -8.72 1.09
CA ARG A 315 19.95 -9.65 1.32
C ARG A 315 20.87 -9.05 2.37
N GLU A 316 21.14 -9.81 3.45
CA GLU A 316 22.02 -9.41 4.52
C GLU A 316 23.37 -8.89 3.99
N GLY A 317 23.82 -7.75 4.51
CA GLY A 317 25.05 -7.09 4.11
C GLY A 317 25.02 -6.41 2.73
N ASN A 318 23.84 -6.27 2.08
CA ASN A 318 23.75 -5.70 0.76
C ASN A 318 22.74 -4.53 0.69
N VAL A 319 23.09 -3.49 -0.08
CA VAL A 319 22.16 -2.44 -0.48
C VAL A 319 21.25 -2.94 -1.59
N THR A 320 19.94 -2.81 -1.42
CA THR A 320 18.96 -3.26 -2.41
C THR A 320 18.80 -2.27 -3.56
N LEU A 321 18.91 -2.73 -4.82
CA LEU A 321 18.58 -1.96 -6.03
C LEU A 321 17.30 -2.51 -6.67
N SER A 322 16.31 -1.67 -6.91
CA SER A 322 14.97 -2.11 -7.32
C SER A 322 14.27 -1.14 -8.26
N SER A 323 13.46 -1.67 -9.17
CA SER A 323 12.42 -0.86 -9.82
C SER A 323 11.26 -0.59 -8.86
N ILE A 324 10.45 0.43 -9.18
CA ILE A 324 9.26 0.76 -8.40
C ILE A 324 8.29 -0.43 -8.28
N PHE A 325 8.13 -1.22 -9.33
CA PHE A 325 7.22 -2.38 -9.34
C PHE A 325 7.65 -3.49 -8.39
N LYS A 326 8.95 -3.75 -8.26
CA LYS A 326 9.45 -4.77 -7.33
C LYS A 326 9.64 -4.24 -5.91
N ALA A 327 9.77 -2.92 -5.75
CA ALA A 327 9.81 -2.27 -4.44
C ALA A 327 8.45 -2.23 -3.74
N LYS A 328 7.35 -2.33 -4.52
CA LYS A 328 5.98 -2.31 -3.97
C LYS A 328 5.81 -3.43 -2.93
N GLY A 329 5.11 -3.12 -1.83
CA GLY A 329 4.94 -4.03 -0.69
C GLY A 329 6.16 -4.18 0.23
N ASN A 330 7.35 -3.67 -0.16
CA ASN A 330 8.56 -3.67 0.67
C ASN A 330 8.84 -2.28 1.26
N GLU A 331 9.76 -2.20 2.22
CA GLU A 331 10.07 -0.95 2.92
C GLU A 331 11.52 -0.99 3.43
N ALA A 332 12.18 0.15 3.57
CA ALA A 332 13.53 0.25 4.12
C ALA A 332 13.64 1.43 5.09
N ALA A 333 14.62 1.41 5.99
CA ALA A 333 14.86 2.53 6.88
C ALA A 333 15.23 3.79 6.10
N MET A 334 16.13 3.64 5.10
CA MET A 334 16.52 4.70 4.16
C MET A 334 16.21 4.28 2.73
N VAL A 335 15.52 5.15 1.98
CA VAL A 335 15.23 4.93 0.56
C VAL A 335 15.78 6.07 -0.28
N PHE A 336 16.50 5.70 -1.31
CA PHE A 336 16.90 6.59 -2.41
C PHE A 336 15.90 6.41 -3.55
N VAL A 337 15.25 7.47 -3.96
CA VAL A 337 14.41 7.52 -5.17
C VAL A 337 15.16 8.33 -6.20
N ILE A 338 15.60 7.66 -7.26
CA ILE A 338 16.54 8.15 -8.24
C ILE A 338 15.92 8.24 -9.63
N GLY A 339 16.51 9.03 -10.54
CA GLY A 339 15.93 9.26 -11.87
C GLY A 339 14.57 9.95 -11.79
N CYS A 340 14.40 10.88 -10.85
CA CYS A 340 13.13 11.58 -10.62
C CYS A 340 12.85 12.67 -11.65
N ASP A 341 13.80 12.99 -12.53
CA ASP A 341 13.63 13.92 -13.66
C ASP A 341 12.47 13.51 -14.59
N VAL A 342 12.19 12.21 -14.70
CA VAL A 342 11.03 11.70 -15.47
C VAL A 342 9.67 12.19 -14.95
N PHE A 343 9.62 12.71 -13.74
CA PHE A 343 8.40 13.27 -13.16
C PHE A 343 8.02 14.60 -13.79
N GLU A 344 9.01 15.46 -14.14
CA GLU A 344 8.75 16.82 -14.63
C GLU A 344 7.87 16.82 -15.88
N ASP A 345 8.18 15.94 -16.86
CA ASP A 345 7.39 15.80 -18.09
C ASP A 345 6.02 15.13 -17.87
N LYS A 346 5.83 14.46 -16.74
CA LYS A 346 4.64 13.64 -16.42
C LYS A 346 3.93 14.06 -15.15
N LYS A 347 4.16 15.29 -14.69
CA LYS A 347 3.61 15.82 -13.43
C LYS A 347 2.09 15.83 -13.35
N ASP A 348 1.40 15.83 -14.49
CA ASP A 348 -0.07 15.77 -14.58
C ASP A 348 -0.60 14.34 -14.73
N SER A 349 0.29 13.33 -14.79
CA SER A 349 -0.09 11.94 -14.89
C SER A 349 -0.41 11.34 -13.51
N ARG A 350 -1.64 10.89 -13.30
CA ARG A 350 -2.05 10.16 -12.09
C ARG A 350 -1.13 8.95 -11.81
N ILE A 351 -0.81 8.17 -12.84
CA ILE A 351 0.08 7.00 -12.71
C ILE A 351 1.47 7.41 -12.21
N MET A 352 2.06 8.48 -12.76
CA MET A 352 3.36 8.97 -12.32
C MET A 352 3.30 9.46 -10.86
N ARG A 353 2.24 10.16 -10.49
CA ARG A 353 1.99 10.60 -9.12
C ARG A 353 1.85 9.44 -8.15
N ASN A 354 1.13 8.40 -8.53
CA ASN A 354 1.01 7.17 -7.76
C ASN A 354 2.36 6.44 -7.63
N LYS A 355 3.21 6.44 -8.67
CA LYS A 355 4.58 5.91 -8.59
C LYS A 355 5.42 6.68 -7.59
N VAL A 356 5.37 8.00 -7.60
CA VAL A 356 6.08 8.86 -6.63
C VAL A 356 5.57 8.58 -5.20
N PHE A 357 4.27 8.59 -4.99
CA PHE A 357 3.66 8.25 -3.70
C PHE A 357 4.14 6.87 -3.22
N THR A 358 4.05 5.87 -4.09
CA THR A 358 4.47 4.50 -3.77
C THR A 358 5.96 4.43 -3.43
N ALA A 359 6.83 5.07 -4.20
CA ALA A 359 8.28 5.07 -3.95
C ALA A 359 8.63 5.75 -2.63
N PHE A 360 8.05 6.92 -2.35
CA PHE A 360 8.35 7.70 -1.15
C PHE A 360 7.86 7.00 0.11
N THR A 361 6.68 6.37 0.05
CA THR A 361 6.14 5.62 1.18
C THR A 361 6.87 4.30 1.47
N ARG A 362 7.88 3.92 0.68
CA ARG A 362 8.81 2.82 1.05
C ARG A 362 9.81 3.23 2.11
N ALA A 363 10.08 4.54 2.27
CA ALA A 363 10.99 5.05 3.29
C ALA A 363 10.34 5.11 4.67
N LYS A 364 10.93 4.45 5.66
CA LYS A 364 10.47 4.57 7.05
C LYS A 364 10.87 5.90 7.65
N ILE A 365 12.16 6.27 7.55
CA ILE A 365 12.75 7.38 8.30
C ILE A 365 13.46 8.37 7.38
N TRP A 366 14.23 7.89 6.38
CA TRP A 366 15.04 8.74 5.52
C TRP A 366 14.71 8.54 4.05
N LEU A 367 14.40 9.66 3.41
CA LEU A 367 14.13 9.73 1.96
C LEU A 367 15.20 10.59 1.28
N ARG A 368 15.81 10.06 0.24
CA ARG A 368 16.77 10.74 -0.63
C ARG A 368 16.20 10.78 -2.03
N ILE A 369 16.13 11.96 -2.63
CA ILE A 369 15.51 12.17 -3.94
C ILE A 369 16.57 12.76 -4.86
N SER A 370 16.74 12.20 -6.06
CA SER A 370 17.65 12.76 -7.05
C SER A 370 17.13 12.64 -8.48
N GLY A 371 17.65 13.49 -9.33
CA GLY A 371 17.41 13.49 -10.77
C GLY A 371 18.49 14.31 -11.47
N THR A 372 18.59 14.16 -12.79
CA THR A 372 19.65 14.73 -13.63
C THR A 372 19.12 15.87 -14.53
N GLY A 373 19.81 17.00 -14.55
CA GLY A 373 19.54 18.14 -15.44
C GLY A 373 19.17 19.41 -14.70
N GLU A 374 19.22 20.55 -15.41
CA GLU A 374 18.76 21.82 -14.90
C GLU A 374 17.24 21.78 -14.70
N GLU A 375 16.77 22.28 -13.54
CA GLU A 375 15.36 22.30 -13.17
C GLU A 375 14.65 20.93 -13.21
N CYS A 376 15.39 19.82 -13.21
CA CYS A 376 14.87 18.45 -13.35
C CYS A 376 13.89 18.02 -12.24
N LEU A 377 13.86 18.72 -11.11
CA LEU A 377 12.96 18.49 -9.97
C LEU A 377 12.15 19.76 -9.62
N LYS A 378 11.99 20.67 -10.57
CA LYS A 378 11.35 21.98 -10.35
C LYS A 378 9.96 21.87 -9.73
N GLN A 379 9.10 21.02 -10.30
CA GLN A 379 7.74 20.84 -9.81
C GLN A 379 7.73 20.16 -8.43
N MET A 380 8.56 19.12 -8.23
CA MET A 380 8.66 18.46 -6.92
C MET A 380 9.12 19.45 -5.84
N LEU A 381 10.15 20.23 -6.11
CA LEU A 381 10.67 21.24 -5.18
C LEU A 381 9.63 22.32 -4.90
N TYR A 382 8.92 22.78 -5.92
CA TYR A 382 7.85 23.77 -5.76
C TYR A 382 6.77 23.24 -4.80
N GLU A 383 6.21 22.05 -5.07
CA GLU A 383 5.14 21.47 -4.24
C GLU A 383 5.61 21.20 -2.81
N MET A 384 6.84 20.72 -2.63
CA MET A 384 7.40 20.50 -1.30
C MET A 384 7.65 21.82 -0.55
N ASN A 385 8.04 22.89 -1.23
CA ASN A 385 8.20 24.20 -0.62
C ASN A 385 6.84 24.78 -0.22
N GLN A 386 5.81 24.65 -1.07
CA GLN A 386 4.45 25.05 -0.71
C GLN A 386 3.97 24.31 0.55
N LEU A 387 4.14 22.99 0.62
CA LEU A 387 3.79 22.22 1.82
C LEU A 387 4.55 22.73 3.06
N LYS A 388 5.82 23.11 2.92
CA LYS A 388 6.62 23.66 4.02
C LYS A 388 6.14 25.05 4.44
N GLU A 389 5.80 25.91 3.50
CA GLU A 389 5.24 27.27 3.74
C GLU A 389 3.91 27.21 4.48
N HIS A 390 3.09 26.18 4.21
CA HIS A 390 1.84 25.90 4.91
C HIS A 390 2.00 25.04 6.19
N GLU A 391 3.20 24.99 6.78
CA GLU A 391 3.49 24.31 8.04
C GLU A 391 3.11 22.81 8.00
N PHE A 392 3.27 22.17 6.86
CA PHE A 392 2.88 20.77 6.61
C PHE A 392 1.38 20.48 6.75
N LYS A 393 0.54 21.51 6.53
CA LYS A 393 -0.90 21.35 6.29
C LYS A 393 -1.15 21.41 4.78
N PHE A 394 -2.20 20.75 4.33
CA PHE A 394 -2.66 20.86 2.94
C PHE A 394 -3.63 22.04 2.84
N ASP A 395 -3.29 23.08 2.10
CA ASP A 395 -4.11 24.26 1.87
C ASP A 395 -4.27 24.44 0.35
N PHE A 396 -5.44 24.10 -0.18
CA PHE A 396 -5.64 24.03 -1.62
C PHE A 396 -7.10 24.24 -2.03
N LEU A 397 -7.31 24.56 -3.32
CA LEU A 397 -8.64 24.56 -3.94
C LEU A 397 -9.03 23.12 -4.28
N ASN A 398 -10.08 22.61 -3.66
CA ASN A 398 -10.59 21.26 -3.91
C ASN A 398 -11.36 21.19 -5.24
N LYS A 399 -10.61 21.01 -6.33
CA LYS A 399 -11.13 20.79 -7.69
C LYS A 399 -10.34 19.69 -8.38
N PRO A 400 -10.49 18.44 -7.95
CA PRO A 400 -9.70 17.34 -8.49
C PRO A 400 -10.13 16.95 -9.90
N THR A 401 -9.18 16.44 -10.66
CA THR A 401 -9.45 15.79 -11.95
C THR A 401 -9.91 14.33 -11.79
N HIS A 402 -9.63 13.73 -10.64
CA HIS A 402 -10.03 12.37 -10.29
C HIS A 402 -10.41 12.28 -8.81
N LEU A 403 -11.58 11.71 -8.52
CA LEU A 403 -12.00 11.41 -7.15
C LEU A 403 -11.63 9.97 -6.80
N LEU A 404 -11.08 9.81 -5.62
CA LEU A 404 -10.78 8.51 -5.00
C LEU A 404 -11.97 8.11 -4.14
N ASP A 405 -12.66 7.06 -4.54
CA ASP A 405 -13.76 6.51 -3.77
C ASP A 405 -13.20 5.50 -2.73
N LYS A 406 -13.48 5.74 -1.46
CA LYS A 406 -12.99 4.93 -0.35
C LYS A 406 -14.08 4.18 0.40
N ASP A 407 -15.32 4.59 0.27
CA ASP A 407 -16.44 3.98 0.99
C ASP A 407 -17.42 3.32 0.03
N TRP A 408 -17.48 2.00 0.08
CA TRP A 408 -18.48 1.22 -0.65
C TRP A 408 -19.79 1.05 0.13
N ASN A 409 -19.76 1.33 1.44
CA ASN A 409 -20.92 1.32 2.33
C ASN A 409 -21.12 2.68 2.97
N GLU A 410 -22.35 3.17 2.98
CA GLU A 410 -22.73 4.28 3.84
C GLU A 410 -22.57 3.86 5.31
N ARG A 411 -21.59 4.45 6.00
CA ARG A 411 -21.39 4.21 7.43
C ARG A 411 -22.47 4.93 8.21
N SER A 412 -23.21 4.21 9.06
CA SER A 412 -24.13 4.87 9.98
C SER A 412 -23.30 5.54 11.09
N GLU A 413 -23.65 6.79 11.45
CA GLU A 413 -23.03 7.54 12.58
C GLU A 413 -23.02 6.73 13.89
N ASN A 414 -24.05 5.90 14.12
CA ASN A 414 -24.12 5.02 15.28
C ASN A 414 -23.02 3.99 15.35
N TYR A 415 -22.53 3.53 14.19
CA TYR A 415 -21.50 2.50 14.15
C TYR A 415 -20.12 3.04 14.51
N ASP A 416 -19.79 4.27 14.11
CA ASP A 416 -18.50 4.88 14.44
C ASP A 416 -18.42 5.18 15.94
N ASN A 417 -19.55 5.54 16.58
CA ASN A 417 -19.63 5.70 18.03
C ASN A 417 -19.46 4.36 18.77
N GLU A 418 -20.04 3.27 18.26
CA GLU A 418 -19.86 1.94 18.84
C GLU A 418 -18.42 1.43 18.69
N GLN A 419 -17.76 1.72 17.56
CA GLN A 419 -16.38 1.36 17.35
C GLN A 419 -15.43 2.15 18.24
N ALA A 420 -15.61 3.46 18.34
CA ALA A 420 -14.83 4.30 19.24
C ALA A 420 -14.96 3.82 20.69
N PHE A 421 -16.17 3.46 21.11
CA PHE A 421 -16.44 2.88 22.42
C PHE A 421 -15.76 1.52 22.60
N TYR A 422 -15.77 0.65 21.58
CA TYR A 422 -15.09 -0.65 21.63
C TYR A 422 -13.56 -0.52 21.68
N GLU A 423 -12.97 0.43 20.95
CA GLU A 423 -11.54 0.74 21.03
C GLU A 423 -11.16 1.28 22.40
N GLU A 424 -11.99 2.12 23.00
CA GLU A 424 -11.81 2.61 24.37
C GLU A 424 -11.86 1.46 25.38
N LEU A 425 -12.79 0.52 25.22
CA LEU A 425 -12.86 -0.69 26.03
C LEU A 425 -11.62 -1.57 25.91
N LEU A 426 -11.11 -1.75 24.70
CA LEU A 426 -9.86 -2.50 24.43
C LEU A 426 -8.66 -1.80 25.08
N GLU A 427 -8.59 -0.49 25.01
CA GLU A 427 -7.51 0.29 25.63
C GLU A 427 -7.58 0.21 27.17
N MET A 428 -8.79 0.30 27.73
CA MET A 428 -9.01 0.10 29.17
C MET A 428 -8.67 -1.34 29.60
N SER A 429 -9.03 -2.33 28.80
CA SER A 429 -8.67 -3.73 29.03
C SER A 429 -7.16 -3.92 29.11
N ARG A 430 -6.41 -3.34 28.15
CA ARG A 430 -4.94 -3.39 28.12
C ARG A 430 -4.32 -2.65 29.32
N LYS A 431 -4.83 -1.47 29.67
CA LYS A 431 -4.30 -0.67 30.79
C LYS A 431 -4.58 -1.29 32.16
N LYS A 432 -5.72 -1.94 32.34
CA LYS A 432 -6.15 -2.48 33.64
C LYS A 432 -5.95 -3.98 33.79
N GLY A 433 -5.54 -4.69 32.73
CA GLY A 433 -5.39 -6.16 32.76
C GLY A 433 -6.71 -6.93 33.02
N ILE A 434 -7.84 -6.34 32.64
CA ILE A 434 -9.20 -6.88 32.84
C ILE A 434 -9.79 -7.18 31.47
N SER A 435 -10.50 -8.33 31.32
CA SER A 435 -11.14 -8.68 30.05
C SER A 435 -12.20 -7.65 29.65
N VAL A 436 -12.39 -7.47 28.34
CA VAL A 436 -13.42 -6.55 27.78
C VAL A 436 -14.82 -6.91 28.30
N ASP A 437 -15.15 -8.22 28.38
CA ASP A 437 -16.44 -8.68 28.89
C ASP A 437 -16.70 -8.23 30.34
N ARG A 438 -15.65 -8.24 31.17
CA ARG A 438 -15.77 -7.80 32.56
C ARG A 438 -15.92 -6.27 32.66
N ILE A 439 -15.28 -5.52 31.79
CA ILE A 439 -15.47 -4.08 31.71
C ILE A 439 -16.89 -3.75 31.25
N LEU A 440 -17.41 -4.44 30.24
CA LEU A 440 -18.81 -4.31 29.77
C LEU A 440 -19.82 -4.62 30.88
N GLN A 441 -19.60 -5.68 31.67
CA GLN A 441 -20.46 -6.02 32.81
C GLN A 441 -20.47 -4.90 33.85
N MET A 442 -19.31 -4.30 34.14
CA MET A 442 -19.21 -3.17 35.07
C MET A 442 -19.94 -1.93 34.55
N TYR A 443 -19.86 -1.62 33.25
CA TYR A 443 -20.58 -0.52 32.61
C TYR A 443 -22.11 -0.74 32.67
N THR A 444 -22.56 -1.95 32.34
CA THR A 444 -23.98 -2.32 32.34
C THR A 444 -24.57 -2.26 33.76
N GLN A 445 -23.77 -2.65 34.74
CA GLN A 445 -24.20 -2.62 36.14
C GLN A 445 -24.31 -1.19 36.67
N LYS A 446 -23.33 -0.34 36.34
CA LYS A 446 -23.35 1.07 36.70
C LYS A 446 -24.54 1.81 36.08
N LYS A 447 -24.82 1.56 34.78
CA LYS A 447 -25.96 2.18 34.09
C LYS A 447 -27.29 1.81 34.73
N LYS A 448 -27.45 0.57 35.21
CA LYS A 448 -28.65 0.11 35.96
C LYS A 448 -28.77 0.71 37.37
N GLU A 449 -27.63 1.07 37.96
CA GLU A 449 -27.61 1.77 39.27
C GLU A 449 -27.96 3.24 39.10
N ASP A 450 -27.45 3.91 38.06
CA ASP A 450 -27.73 5.31 37.73
C ASP A 450 -29.20 5.49 37.33
N GLU A 451 -29.81 4.57 36.55
CA GLU A 451 -31.21 4.58 36.15
C GLU A 451 -32.19 4.36 37.36
N LYS A 452 -31.73 3.75 38.46
CA LYS A 452 -32.51 3.58 39.68
C LYS A 452 -32.44 4.77 40.64
N ILE A 453 -31.55 5.71 40.40
CA ILE A 453 -31.40 6.94 41.22
C ILE A 453 -32.27 8.05 40.64
N ASP A 454 -32.63 7.97 39.35
CA ASP A 454 -33.48 8.95 38.67
C ASP A 454 -34.99 8.59 38.67
N GLU A 455 -35.36 7.43 39.23
CA GLU A 455 -36.76 7.08 39.63
C GLU A 455 -37.00 7.36 41.12
#